data_14c58aacbcb8936c95f67fa561513069
#
_entry.id   14c58aacbcb8936c95f67fa561513069
#
_cell.length_a   1.000
_cell.length_b   1.000
_cell.length_c   1.000
_cell.angle_alpha   90.00
_cell.angle_beta   90.00
_cell.angle_gamma   90.00
#
_symmetry.space_group_name_H-M   'P 1'
#
loop_
_entity.id
_entity.type
_entity.pdbx_description
1 polymer ?
#
loop_
_entity_poly.entity_id
_entity_poly.type
_entity_poly.pdbx_seq_one_letter_code
_entity_poly.pdbx_strand_id
1 'polypeptide(L)'
;MLLQGIDHVATITGNGDKLKQFYIDVFGATIERDGPEYPGGPRMIIINLAEGTELNVFEIDDNTQADKQTPMFGRGRIDHIGLHAANLDTFSQIRDRLIAKGASDHIVTEFGRKLSIFFRDTDQMEGEVLVNNPDADPDNLRFGTASPRFQ
;
A
#
# COMPACT_ATOMS: atom_id res chain seq x y z
N MET A 1 2.31 8.38 25.43
CA MET A 1 1.34 8.51 24.32
C MET A 1 0.09 7.74 24.69
N LEU A 2 -1.10 8.24 24.32
CA LEU A 2 -2.38 7.58 24.62
C LEU A 2 -2.83 6.61 23.51
N LEU A 3 -2.29 6.75 22.29
CA LEU A 3 -2.56 5.87 21.15
C LEU A 3 -1.38 4.96 20.88
N GLN A 4 -1.63 3.77 20.34
CA GLN A 4 -0.61 2.79 19.97
C GLN A 4 -0.30 2.78 18.46
N GLY A 5 -1.20 3.30 17.63
CA GLY A 5 -1.03 3.35 16.19
C GLY A 5 -2.34 3.60 15.44
N ILE A 6 -2.33 3.28 14.17
CA ILE A 6 -3.52 3.21 13.32
C ILE A 6 -3.97 1.75 13.34
N ASP A 7 -5.20 1.51 13.70
CA ASP A 7 -5.83 0.19 13.72
C ASP A 7 -6.14 -0.27 12.29
N HIS A 8 -6.96 0.50 11.57
CA HIS A 8 -7.30 0.20 10.18
C HIS A 8 -7.45 1.43 9.31
N VAL A 9 -7.39 1.22 8.00
CA VAL A 9 -7.82 2.17 6.97
C VAL A 9 -9.03 1.57 6.25
N ALA A 10 -10.15 2.28 6.25
CA ALA A 10 -11.34 1.86 5.51
C ALA A 10 -11.27 2.34 4.07
N THR A 11 -11.52 1.44 3.13
CA THR A 11 -11.50 1.70 1.67
C THR A 11 -12.75 1.15 1.01
N ILE A 12 -13.03 1.62 -0.18
CA ILE A 12 -14.16 1.16 -1.00
C ILE A 12 -13.62 0.60 -2.31
N THR A 13 -14.15 -0.56 -2.71
CA THR A 13 -13.79 -1.21 -3.97
C THR A 13 -15.04 -1.52 -4.80
N GLY A 14 -14.89 -1.57 -6.12
CA GLY A 14 -15.90 -2.16 -7.02
C GLY A 14 -15.71 -3.66 -7.24
N ASN A 15 -14.57 -4.24 -6.76
CA ASN A 15 -14.26 -5.66 -6.91
C ASN A 15 -13.37 -6.18 -5.80
N GLY A 16 -13.98 -6.64 -4.72
CA GLY A 16 -13.30 -7.12 -3.52
C GLY A 16 -12.39 -8.33 -3.76
N ASP A 17 -12.76 -9.24 -4.67
CA ASP A 17 -11.93 -10.41 -4.98
C ASP A 17 -10.62 -10.01 -5.66
N LYS A 18 -10.68 -9.09 -6.60
CA LYS A 18 -9.50 -8.56 -7.29
C LYS A 18 -8.57 -7.82 -6.33
N LEU A 19 -9.13 -6.96 -5.48
CA LEU A 19 -8.37 -6.19 -4.50
C LEU A 19 -7.71 -7.10 -3.46
N LYS A 20 -8.48 -7.98 -2.84
CA LYS A 20 -8.00 -8.96 -1.87
C LYS A 20 -6.84 -9.80 -2.43
N GLN A 21 -6.99 -10.30 -3.67
CA GLN A 21 -5.96 -11.12 -4.31
C GLN A 21 -4.67 -10.33 -4.57
N PHE A 22 -4.78 -9.04 -4.91
CA PHE A 22 -3.62 -8.17 -5.07
C PHE A 22 -2.80 -8.07 -3.77
N TYR A 23 -3.46 -7.80 -2.64
CA TYR A 23 -2.77 -7.68 -1.35
C TYR A 23 -2.17 -9.00 -0.86
N ILE A 24 -2.84 -10.13 -1.13
CA ILE A 24 -2.29 -11.47 -0.86
C ILE A 24 -1.02 -11.70 -1.69
N ASP A 25 -1.09 -11.51 -3.00
CA ASP A 25 0.01 -11.84 -3.92
C ASP A 25 1.24 -10.94 -3.72
N VAL A 26 1.02 -9.65 -3.49
CA VAL A 26 2.11 -8.67 -3.39
C VAL A 26 2.72 -8.66 -1.99
N PHE A 27 1.87 -8.54 -0.96
CA PHE A 27 2.33 -8.30 0.41
C PHE A 27 2.30 -9.55 1.30
N GLY A 28 1.70 -10.65 0.84
CA GLY A 28 1.48 -11.82 1.68
C GLY A 28 0.43 -11.59 2.76
N ALA A 29 -0.49 -10.66 2.50
CA ALA A 29 -1.57 -10.33 3.41
C ALA A 29 -2.47 -11.56 3.70
N THR A 30 -3.07 -11.58 4.87
CA THR A 30 -4.05 -12.60 5.24
C THR A 30 -5.45 -12.00 5.32
N ILE A 31 -6.46 -12.83 5.10
CA ILE A 31 -7.86 -12.40 5.18
C ILE A 31 -8.44 -12.87 6.51
N GLU A 32 -8.82 -11.94 7.35
CA GLU A 32 -9.47 -12.24 8.61
C GLU A 32 -10.96 -12.47 8.44
N ARG A 33 -11.58 -11.65 7.58
CA ARG A 33 -13.02 -11.72 7.31
C ARG A 33 -13.31 -11.46 5.84
N ASP A 34 -14.32 -12.14 5.32
CA ASP A 34 -14.87 -11.92 3.99
C ASP A 34 -16.37 -12.28 4.00
N GLY A 35 -17.23 -11.29 4.02
CA GLY A 35 -18.68 -11.49 4.08
C GLY A 35 -19.44 -10.19 4.34
N PRO A 36 -20.78 -10.24 4.46
CA PRO A 36 -21.55 -9.04 4.71
C PRO A 36 -21.18 -8.43 6.07
N GLU A 37 -21.10 -7.10 6.13
CA GLU A 37 -20.82 -6.36 7.37
C GLU A 37 -21.90 -6.65 8.43
N TYR A 38 -23.15 -6.64 7.98
CA TYR A 38 -24.33 -7.01 8.75
C TYR A 38 -25.37 -7.67 7.81
N PRO A 39 -26.42 -8.34 8.30
CA PRO A 39 -27.43 -8.96 7.45
C PRO A 39 -28.04 -7.97 6.46
N GLY A 40 -27.80 -8.18 5.15
CA GLY A 40 -28.25 -7.28 4.07
C GLY A 40 -27.36 -6.05 3.82
N GLY A 41 -26.25 -5.92 4.55
CA GLY A 41 -25.25 -4.88 4.33
C GLY A 41 -24.26 -5.21 3.20
N PRO A 42 -23.35 -4.28 2.89
CA PRO A 42 -22.32 -4.50 1.89
C PRO A 42 -21.37 -5.61 2.32
N ARG A 43 -20.73 -6.26 1.34
CA ARG A 43 -19.60 -7.15 1.61
C ARG A 43 -18.45 -6.36 2.21
N MET A 44 -17.92 -6.83 3.32
CA MET A 44 -16.76 -6.29 4.00
C MET A 44 -15.66 -7.34 4.02
N ILE A 45 -14.46 -6.94 3.62
CA ILE A 45 -13.25 -7.78 3.65
C ILE A 45 -12.26 -7.12 4.60
N ILE A 46 -11.80 -7.85 5.62
CA ILE A 46 -10.71 -7.41 6.51
C ILE A 46 -9.43 -8.06 6.01
N ILE A 47 -8.50 -7.23 5.55
CA ILE A 47 -7.19 -7.63 5.02
C ILE A 47 -6.13 -7.23 6.01
N ASN A 48 -5.51 -8.21 6.68
CA ASN A 48 -4.39 -7.98 7.59
C ASN A 48 -3.10 -7.76 6.80
N LEU A 49 -2.55 -6.55 6.87
CA LEU A 49 -1.27 -6.18 6.23
C LEU A 49 -0.08 -6.49 7.13
N ALA A 50 -0.24 -6.33 8.44
CA ALA A 50 0.74 -6.61 9.48
C ALA A 50 0.03 -6.76 10.82
N GLU A 51 0.75 -7.13 11.87
CA GLU A 51 0.20 -7.16 13.22
C GLU A 51 -0.35 -5.78 13.60
N GLY A 52 -1.66 -5.73 13.90
CA GLY A 52 -2.37 -4.50 14.28
C GLY A 52 -2.51 -3.47 13.16
N THR A 53 -2.46 -3.90 11.89
CA THR A 53 -2.65 -3.00 10.75
C THR A 53 -3.52 -3.66 9.68
N GLU A 54 -4.68 -3.09 9.42
CA GLU A 54 -5.69 -3.67 8.53
C GLU A 54 -6.16 -2.69 7.46
N LEU A 55 -6.64 -3.27 6.34
CA LEU A 55 -7.57 -2.59 5.44
C LEU A 55 -8.97 -3.19 5.67
N ASN A 56 -9.93 -2.33 5.97
CA ASN A 56 -11.35 -2.66 6.01
C ASN A 56 -11.98 -2.25 4.68
N VAL A 57 -12.17 -3.21 3.80
CA VAL A 57 -12.60 -3.00 2.42
C VAL A 57 -14.09 -3.25 2.30
N PHE A 58 -14.83 -2.26 1.84
CA PHE A 58 -16.27 -2.39 1.54
C PHE A 58 -16.47 -2.50 0.02
N GLU A 59 -17.07 -3.61 -0.42
CA GLU A 59 -17.45 -3.77 -1.82
C GLU A 59 -18.81 -3.13 -2.05
N ILE A 60 -18.82 -2.08 -2.88
CA ILE A 60 -20.00 -1.30 -3.21
C ILE A 60 -20.24 -1.43 -4.69
N ASP A 61 -21.36 -2.06 -5.05
CA ASP A 61 -21.79 -2.19 -6.44
C ASP A 61 -21.96 -0.81 -7.08
N ASP A 62 -21.60 -0.69 -8.34
CA ASP A 62 -21.71 0.53 -9.13
C ASP A 62 -20.92 1.74 -8.60
N ASN A 63 -19.94 1.50 -7.74
CA ASN A 63 -19.06 2.59 -7.28
C ASN A 63 -18.08 3.02 -8.38
N THR A 64 -18.50 4.03 -9.15
CA THR A 64 -17.69 4.60 -10.24
C THR A 64 -16.55 5.49 -9.75
N GLN A 65 -16.42 5.72 -8.44
CA GLN A 65 -15.35 6.54 -7.86
C GLN A 65 -14.11 5.71 -7.48
N ALA A 66 -14.27 4.39 -7.27
CA ALA A 66 -13.18 3.51 -6.88
C ALA A 66 -12.01 3.52 -7.88
N ASP A 67 -12.30 3.63 -9.19
CA ASP A 67 -11.29 3.64 -10.25
C ASP A 67 -10.73 5.04 -10.57
N LYS A 68 -11.26 6.10 -9.95
CA LYS A 68 -10.86 7.47 -10.26
C LYS A 68 -9.65 7.88 -9.45
N GLN A 69 -8.49 7.88 -10.09
CA GLN A 69 -7.26 8.34 -9.48
C GLN A 69 -6.95 9.78 -9.83
N THR A 70 -6.95 10.63 -8.81
CA THR A 70 -6.43 12.00 -8.92
C THR A 70 -4.90 11.96 -8.79
N PRO A 71 -4.14 12.78 -9.52
CA PRO A 71 -2.69 12.86 -9.36
C PRO A 71 -2.29 13.20 -7.92
N MET A 72 -1.10 12.74 -7.52
CA MET A 72 -0.49 13.08 -6.24
C MET A 72 -0.55 14.59 -5.97
N PHE A 73 -0.77 15.00 -4.73
CA PHE A 73 -0.99 16.38 -4.28
C PHE A 73 -2.25 17.06 -4.81
N GLY A 74 -3.01 16.41 -5.69
CA GLY A 74 -4.32 16.88 -6.16
C GLY A 74 -5.49 16.09 -5.59
N ARG A 75 -5.20 15.07 -4.75
CA ARG A 75 -6.19 14.23 -4.10
C ARG A 75 -6.88 14.92 -2.94
N GLY A 76 -7.89 14.29 -2.39
CA GLY A 76 -8.62 14.79 -1.23
C GLY A 76 -7.77 14.86 0.04
N ARG A 77 -8.30 14.32 1.14
CA ARG A 77 -7.61 14.42 2.44
C ARG A 77 -6.50 13.39 2.63
N ILE A 78 -6.59 12.21 2.00
CA ILE A 78 -5.56 11.18 2.00
C ILE A 78 -4.96 11.14 0.61
N ASP A 79 -3.65 11.35 0.53
CA ASP A 79 -2.90 11.31 -0.72
C ASP A 79 -2.46 9.88 -1.04
N HIS A 80 -1.80 9.21 -0.11
CA HIS A 80 -1.38 7.82 -0.18
C HIS A 80 -1.23 7.21 1.21
N ILE A 81 -1.03 5.90 1.28
CA ILE A 81 -0.67 5.19 2.50
C ILE A 81 0.76 4.67 2.40
N GLY A 82 1.54 4.84 3.46
CA GLY A 82 2.90 4.32 3.55
C GLY A 82 2.95 3.03 4.37
N LEU A 83 3.51 1.96 3.78
CA LEU A 83 3.72 0.65 4.39
C LEU A 83 5.20 0.45 4.67
N HIS A 84 5.55 -0.05 5.85
CA HIS A 84 6.94 -0.27 6.22
C HIS A 84 7.33 -1.75 6.03
N ALA A 85 8.24 -2.03 5.11
CA ALA A 85 8.80 -3.37 4.93
C ALA A 85 9.72 -3.72 6.11
N ALA A 86 9.67 -4.98 6.56
CA ALA A 86 10.42 -5.44 7.73
C ALA A 86 11.94 -5.27 7.59
N ASN A 87 12.46 -5.46 6.38
CA ASN A 87 13.88 -5.33 6.05
C ASN A 87 14.07 -5.13 4.54
N LEU A 88 15.32 -4.95 4.11
CA LEU A 88 15.66 -4.69 2.71
C LEU A 88 15.34 -5.87 1.78
N ASP A 89 15.51 -7.12 2.25
CA ASP A 89 15.20 -8.31 1.44
C ASP A 89 13.70 -8.42 1.19
N THR A 90 12.88 -8.17 2.23
CA THR A 90 11.42 -8.12 2.10
C THR A 90 10.99 -6.98 1.18
N PHE A 91 11.61 -5.80 1.30
CA PHE A 91 11.36 -4.68 0.40
C PHE A 91 11.66 -5.05 -1.06
N SER A 92 12.79 -5.71 -1.34
CA SER A 92 13.16 -6.16 -2.68
C SER A 92 12.15 -7.17 -3.23
N GLN A 93 11.71 -8.14 -2.42
CA GLN A 93 10.68 -9.10 -2.82
C GLN A 93 9.34 -8.41 -3.16
N ILE A 94 8.91 -7.45 -2.34
CA ILE A 94 7.68 -6.68 -2.60
C ILE A 94 7.83 -5.91 -3.91
N ARG A 95 8.97 -5.22 -4.13
CA ARG A 95 9.27 -4.52 -5.37
C ARG A 95 9.12 -5.43 -6.58
N ASP A 96 9.73 -6.61 -6.56
CA ASP A 96 9.68 -7.56 -7.68
C ASP A 96 8.24 -8.03 -7.97
N ARG A 97 7.44 -8.26 -6.93
CA ARG A 97 6.02 -8.61 -7.06
C ARG A 97 5.18 -7.46 -7.63
N LEU A 98 5.43 -6.22 -7.19
CA LEU A 98 4.78 -5.02 -7.72
C LEU A 98 5.08 -4.83 -9.21
N ILE A 99 6.34 -5.00 -9.61
CA ILE A 99 6.76 -4.95 -11.01
C ILE A 99 6.07 -6.04 -11.83
N ALA A 100 6.03 -7.27 -11.34
CA ALA A 100 5.38 -8.40 -12.01
C ALA A 100 3.87 -8.18 -12.20
N LYS A 101 3.23 -7.40 -11.33
CA LYS A 101 1.82 -7.01 -11.44
C LYS A 101 1.60 -5.75 -12.30
N GLY A 102 2.66 -5.08 -12.76
CA GLY A 102 2.56 -3.80 -13.44
C GLY A 102 2.00 -2.68 -12.54
N ALA A 103 2.18 -2.84 -11.22
CA ALA A 103 1.62 -1.95 -10.20
C ALA A 103 2.59 -0.84 -9.77
N SER A 104 3.81 -0.80 -10.30
CA SER A 104 4.85 0.20 -10.00
C SER A 104 5.67 0.51 -11.25
N ASP A 105 6.25 1.72 -11.28
CA ASP A 105 7.20 2.18 -12.29
C ASP A 105 8.64 1.64 -12.08
N HIS A 106 8.85 0.79 -11.08
CA HIS A 106 10.10 0.17 -10.63
C HIS A 106 11.12 1.13 -9.99
N ILE A 107 10.86 2.42 -9.96
CA ILE A 107 11.81 3.41 -9.43
C ILE A 107 11.81 3.36 -7.90
N VAL A 108 12.97 3.02 -7.33
CA VAL A 108 13.20 3.16 -5.90
C VAL A 108 13.84 4.52 -5.65
N THR A 109 13.17 5.33 -4.85
CA THR A 109 13.56 6.71 -4.55
C THR A 109 14.16 6.81 -3.14
N GLU A 110 15.20 7.60 -2.99
CA GLU A 110 15.77 7.93 -1.68
C GLU A 110 15.04 9.13 -1.07
N PHE A 111 14.57 8.94 0.18
CA PHE A 111 14.01 9.99 1.03
C PHE A 111 14.77 10.02 2.35
N GLY A 112 15.95 10.63 2.32
CA GLY A 112 16.85 10.70 3.44
C GLY A 112 17.30 9.32 3.90
N ARG A 113 16.87 8.89 5.07
CA ARG A 113 17.22 7.57 5.65
C ARG A 113 16.28 6.44 5.22
N LYS A 114 15.42 6.69 4.24
CA LYS A 114 14.46 5.71 3.72
C LYS A 114 14.68 5.48 2.22
N LEU A 115 14.42 4.25 1.80
CA LEU A 115 14.14 3.89 0.43
C LEU A 115 12.64 3.73 0.29
N SER A 116 12.11 4.15 -0.84
CA SER A 116 10.69 4.15 -1.13
C SER A 116 10.42 3.64 -2.54
N ILE A 117 9.34 2.87 -2.71
CA ILE A 117 8.75 2.54 -3.99
C ILE A 117 7.25 2.83 -3.95
N PHE A 118 6.75 3.55 -4.95
CA PHE A 118 5.33 3.81 -5.10
C PHE A 118 4.64 2.70 -5.91
N PHE A 119 3.38 2.45 -5.57
CA PHE A 119 2.55 1.49 -6.28
C PHE A 119 1.11 1.98 -6.38
N ARG A 120 0.35 1.35 -7.26
CA ARG A 120 -1.11 1.48 -7.32
C ARG A 120 -1.74 0.12 -7.19
N ASP A 121 -2.73 0.03 -6.33
CA ASP A 121 -3.53 -1.18 -6.23
C ASP A 121 -4.54 -1.32 -7.39
N THR A 122 -5.42 -2.29 -7.30
CA THR A 122 -6.38 -2.58 -8.37
C THR A 122 -7.49 -1.54 -8.52
N ASP A 123 -7.70 -0.71 -7.52
CA ASP A 123 -8.62 0.44 -7.53
C ASP A 123 -7.89 1.76 -7.77
N GLN A 124 -6.61 1.69 -8.18
CA GLN A 124 -5.74 2.84 -8.44
C GLN A 124 -5.42 3.68 -7.19
N MET A 125 -5.70 3.17 -5.98
CA MET A 125 -5.25 3.82 -4.77
C MET A 125 -3.72 3.77 -4.71
N GLU A 126 -3.10 4.92 -4.48
CA GLU A 126 -1.65 4.99 -4.37
C GLU A 126 -1.19 4.59 -2.98
N GLY A 127 -0.15 3.77 -2.97
CA GLY A 127 0.57 3.39 -1.78
C GLY A 127 2.08 3.56 -1.97
N GLU A 128 2.77 3.58 -0.86
CA GLU A 128 4.22 3.67 -0.78
C GLU A 128 4.74 2.54 0.10
N VAL A 129 5.76 1.83 -0.33
CA VAL A 129 6.48 0.89 0.53
C VAL A 129 7.82 1.49 0.89
N LEU A 130 8.10 1.55 2.19
CA LEU A 130 9.33 2.14 2.73
C LEU A 130 10.17 1.09 3.44
N VAL A 131 11.48 1.31 3.43
CA VAL A 131 12.44 0.57 4.25
C VAL A 131 13.58 1.49 4.69
N ASN A 132 14.29 1.16 5.74
CA ASN A 132 15.49 1.90 6.12
C ASN A 132 16.56 1.76 5.01
N ASN A 133 17.18 2.87 4.63
CA ASN A 133 18.29 2.89 3.67
C ASN A 133 19.61 2.60 4.39
N PRO A 134 20.24 1.44 4.19
CA PRO A 134 21.50 1.11 4.84
C PRO A 134 22.69 1.93 4.30
N ASP A 135 22.54 2.51 3.10
CA ASP A 135 23.59 3.31 2.45
C ASP A 135 23.42 4.82 2.68
N ALA A 136 22.48 5.23 3.52
CA ALA A 136 22.24 6.64 3.80
C ALA A 136 23.46 7.25 4.50
N ASP A 137 24.07 8.23 3.84
CA ASP A 137 25.10 9.06 4.46
C ASP A 137 24.42 10.14 5.33
N PRO A 138 24.61 10.12 6.67
CA PRO A 138 23.97 11.09 7.55
C PRO A 138 24.34 12.54 7.26
N ASP A 139 25.53 12.76 6.70
CA ASP A 139 26.06 14.10 6.41
C ASP A 139 25.66 14.58 5.01
N ASN A 140 25.14 13.67 4.16
CA ASN A 140 24.74 13.97 2.78
C ASN A 140 23.48 13.19 2.36
N LEU A 141 22.38 13.43 3.05
CA LEU A 141 21.10 12.78 2.76
C LEU A 141 20.53 13.21 1.40
N ARG A 142 20.10 12.24 0.61
CA ARG A 142 19.49 12.46 -0.71
C ARG A 142 17.96 12.39 -0.60
N PHE A 143 17.28 13.22 -1.37
CA PHE A 143 15.81 13.30 -1.38
C PHE A 143 15.28 13.38 -2.81
N GLY A 144 14.28 12.56 -3.12
CA GLY A 144 13.61 12.58 -4.42
C GLY A 144 14.48 12.09 -5.58
N THR A 145 15.55 11.34 -5.31
CA THR A 145 16.47 10.82 -6.31
C THR A 145 16.44 9.31 -6.38
N ALA A 146 16.54 8.75 -7.59
CA ALA A 146 16.60 7.30 -7.76
C ALA A 146 17.79 6.69 -7.00
N SER A 147 17.53 5.60 -6.28
CA SER A 147 18.55 4.91 -5.51
C SER A 147 19.52 4.14 -6.42
N PRO A 148 20.84 4.33 -6.30
CA PRO A 148 21.81 3.56 -7.08
C PRO A 148 21.75 2.05 -6.82
N ARG A 149 21.30 1.65 -5.65
CA ARG A 149 21.16 0.24 -5.26
C ARG A 149 20.21 -0.55 -6.16
N PHE A 150 19.22 0.11 -6.77
CA PHE A 150 18.15 -0.50 -7.54
C PHE A 150 18.14 -0.07 -9.04
N GLN A 151 19.24 0.47 -9.50
CA GLN A 151 19.46 0.82 -10.91
C GLN A 151 19.98 -0.36 -11.73
#